data_ea41e62ae7b749b3092919b11b98823b
#
_entry.id   ea41e62ae7b749b3092919b11b98823b
#
_cell.length_a   1.000
_cell.length_b   1.000
_cell.length_c   1.000
_cell.angle_alpha   90.00
_cell.angle_beta   90.00
_cell.angle_gamma   90.00
#
_symmetry.space_group_name_H-M   'P 1'
#
loop_
_entity.id
_entity.type
_entity.pdbx_description
1 polymer ?
#
loop_
_entity_poly.entity_id
_entity_poly.type
_entity_poly.pdbx_seq_one_letter_code
_entity_poly.pdbx_strand_id
1 'polypeptide(L)'
;MTAIAQNLQRLRSQLLPSVKLVAVSKFHPIPVLIQAYEAGQRIFGESRVQELQQKVGEMPADVEWHFIGHLQPNKVKYIAPYVSLIHAVDTPKLLAEIDKQGRRVGRRIRCLLQVHVAREETKFGFLPDELLEFMRSGQWREHEWAQICGMMCMATNTDDMQRVSADFEQAHKLFLQIKRDFFAVDEHFKECSWGMSHDFEEAMQHGATLVRIGTDIFGEREY
;
A
#
# COMPACT_ATOMS: atom_id res chain seq x y z
N MET A 1 8.74 -26.66 10.25
CA MET A 1 8.25 -25.47 9.53
C MET A 1 7.10 -24.90 10.35
N THR A 2 7.11 -23.62 10.69
CA THR A 2 6.02 -22.99 11.46
C THR A 2 4.75 -22.85 10.60
N ALA A 3 3.59 -22.69 11.23
CA ALA A 3 2.34 -22.45 10.49
C ALA A 3 2.44 -21.20 9.59
N ILE A 4 3.10 -20.13 10.07
CA ILE A 4 3.34 -18.90 9.30
C ILE A 4 4.17 -19.20 8.05
N ALA A 5 5.23 -20.02 8.15
CA ALA A 5 6.06 -20.39 7.00
C ALA A 5 5.27 -21.22 5.97
N GLN A 6 4.40 -22.12 6.42
CA GLN A 6 3.52 -22.89 5.55
C GLN A 6 2.50 -21.98 4.83
N ASN A 7 1.88 -21.05 5.56
CA ASN A 7 0.95 -20.08 5.01
C ASN A 7 1.62 -19.20 3.95
N LEU A 8 2.82 -18.68 4.23
CA LEU A 8 3.58 -17.88 3.27
C LEU A 8 3.95 -18.68 2.02
N GLN A 9 4.35 -19.94 2.17
CA GLN A 9 4.65 -20.81 1.03
C GLN A 9 3.41 -21.03 0.15
N ARG A 10 2.27 -21.34 0.78
CA ARG A 10 0.98 -21.50 0.09
C ARG A 10 0.58 -20.24 -0.67
N LEU A 11 0.61 -19.09 -0.01
CA LEU A 11 0.24 -17.81 -0.63
C LEU A 11 1.16 -17.49 -1.82
N ARG A 12 2.49 -17.62 -1.64
CA ARG A 12 3.44 -17.36 -2.74
C ARG A 12 3.22 -18.24 -3.96
N SER A 13 2.74 -19.50 -3.77
CA SER A 13 2.40 -20.36 -4.90
C SER A 13 1.13 -19.94 -5.67
N GLN A 14 0.29 -19.11 -5.05
CA GLN A 14 -0.94 -18.56 -5.66
C GLN A 14 -0.69 -17.21 -6.35
N LEU A 15 0.40 -16.50 -5.99
CA LEU A 15 0.70 -15.20 -6.57
C LEU A 15 1.38 -15.32 -7.93
N LEU A 16 1.05 -14.41 -8.83
CA LEU A 16 1.81 -14.24 -10.08
C LEU A 16 3.24 -13.77 -9.75
N PRO A 17 4.27 -14.14 -10.52
CA PRO A 17 5.67 -13.78 -10.27
C PRO A 17 5.93 -12.25 -10.18
N SER A 18 5.08 -11.46 -10.84
CA SER A 18 5.16 -9.99 -10.83
C SER A 18 4.52 -9.34 -9.60
N VAL A 19 3.79 -10.11 -8.78
CA VAL A 19 3.02 -9.60 -7.64
C VAL A 19 3.80 -9.79 -6.34
N LYS A 20 3.98 -8.70 -5.60
CA LYS A 20 4.66 -8.69 -4.30
C LYS A 20 3.64 -8.84 -3.17
N LEU A 21 3.98 -9.65 -2.18
CA LEU A 21 3.19 -9.85 -0.97
C LEU A 21 3.61 -8.84 0.10
N VAL A 22 2.69 -7.99 0.53
CA VAL A 22 2.81 -7.17 1.74
C VAL A 22 2.17 -7.93 2.89
N ALA A 23 2.97 -8.41 3.83
CA ALA A 23 2.48 -9.08 5.04
C ALA A 23 1.92 -8.04 6.01
N VAL A 24 0.60 -8.02 6.19
CA VAL A 24 -0.07 -7.04 7.07
C VAL A 24 0.11 -7.46 8.51
N SER A 25 1.06 -6.84 9.18
CA SER A 25 1.58 -7.20 10.51
C SER A 25 0.98 -6.43 11.68
N LYS A 26 0.00 -5.56 11.41
CA LYS A 26 -0.67 -4.78 12.46
C LYS A 26 -1.28 -5.70 13.54
N PHE A 27 -1.10 -5.31 14.81
CA PHE A 27 -1.52 -6.03 16.03
C PHE A 27 -0.74 -7.32 16.34
N HIS A 28 0.17 -7.77 15.49
CA HIS A 28 0.99 -8.94 15.76
C HIS A 28 2.32 -8.56 16.43
N PRO A 29 2.75 -9.30 17.47
CA PRO A 29 4.00 -9.01 18.19
C PRO A 29 5.23 -9.40 17.38
N ILE A 30 6.38 -8.84 17.72
CA ILE A 30 7.67 -9.07 17.06
C ILE A 30 8.03 -10.55 16.86
N PRO A 31 7.87 -11.46 17.85
CA PRO A 31 8.19 -12.88 17.64
C PRO A 31 7.43 -13.55 16.50
N VAL A 32 6.22 -13.08 16.21
CA VAL A 32 5.39 -13.55 15.09
C VAL A 32 5.96 -13.03 13.76
N LEU A 33 6.36 -11.76 13.72
CA LEU A 33 6.96 -11.15 12.54
C LEU A 33 8.32 -11.79 12.20
N ILE A 34 9.10 -12.13 13.21
CA ILE A 34 10.41 -12.83 13.04
C ILE A 34 10.20 -14.18 12.34
N GLN A 35 9.18 -14.95 12.70
CA GLN A 35 8.88 -16.21 12.01
C GLN A 35 8.59 -16.00 10.52
N ALA A 36 7.86 -14.93 10.17
CA ALA A 36 7.60 -14.58 8.78
C ALA A 36 8.89 -14.12 8.07
N TYR A 37 9.72 -13.34 8.74
CA TYR A 37 11.02 -12.89 8.24
C TYR A 37 11.95 -14.08 7.96
N GLU A 38 12.08 -15.03 8.89
CA GLU A 38 12.86 -16.27 8.73
C GLU A 38 12.34 -17.16 7.59
N ALA A 39 11.01 -17.09 7.31
CA ALA A 39 10.40 -17.71 6.14
C ALA A 39 10.61 -16.90 4.84
N GLY A 40 11.47 -15.88 4.85
CA GLY A 40 11.85 -15.08 3.69
C GLY A 40 10.93 -13.90 3.38
N GLN A 41 10.01 -13.52 4.28
CA GLN A 41 9.21 -12.30 4.11
C GLN A 41 10.07 -11.07 4.42
N ARG A 42 9.98 -10.04 3.55
CA ARG A 42 10.74 -8.79 3.73
C ARG A 42 9.84 -7.56 3.75
N ILE A 43 8.69 -7.59 3.10
CA ILE A 43 7.76 -6.46 3.01
C ILE A 43 6.67 -6.63 4.06
N PHE A 44 6.61 -5.71 5.03
CA PHE A 44 5.61 -5.71 6.10
C PHE A 44 4.76 -4.44 6.06
N GLY A 45 3.46 -4.58 6.33
CA GLY A 45 2.49 -3.49 6.27
C GLY A 45 1.91 -3.13 7.63
N GLU A 46 2.07 -1.86 8.03
CA GLU A 46 1.54 -1.31 9.28
C GLU A 46 0.50 -0.21 9.03
N SER A 47 -0.47 -0.10 9.95
CA SER A 47 -1.54 0.90 9.84
C SER A 47 -1.50 1.98 10.93
N ARG A 48 -0.65 1.83 11.94
CA ARG A 48 -0.49 2.76 13.06
C ARG A 48 0.96 3.21 13.18
N VAL A 49 1.17 4.52 13.20
CA VAL A 49 2.53 5.10 13.27
C VAL A 49 3.29 4.65 14.51
N GLN A 50 2.62 4.63 15.67
CA GLN A 50 3.24 4.23 16.93
C GLN A 50 3.70 2.76 16.89
N GLU A 51 2.86 1.88 16.36
CA GLU A 51 3.18 0.46 16.22
C GLU A 51 4.36 0.24 15.26
N LEU A 52 4.36 0.95 14.12
CA LEU A 52 5.48 0.90 13.19
C LEU A 52 6.79 1.39 13.83
N GLN A 53 6.77 2.51 14.59
CA GLN A 53 7.94 3.02 15.29
C GLN A 53 8.55 2.01 16.28
N GLN A 54 7.72 1.28 17.00
CA GLN A 54 8.19 0.26 17.94
C GLN A 54 8.85 -0.91 17.19
N LYS A 55 8.27 -1.36 16.09
CA LYS A 55 8.73 -2.53 15.34
C LYS A 55 10.01 -2.30 14.56
N VAL A 56 10.21 -1.10 14.04
CA VAL A 56 11.40 -0.77 13.21
C VAL A 56 12.72 -1.03 13.95
N GLY A 57 12.78 -0.73 15.24
CA GLY A 57 14.01 -0.91 16.03
C GLY A 57 14.29 -2.37 16.45
N GLU A 58 13.28 -3.25 16.34
CA GLU A 58 13.36 -4.63 16.82
C GLU A 58 13.45 -5.66 15.69
N MET A 59 13.13 -5.25 14.45
CA MET A 59 13.20 -6.10 13.26
C MET A 59 14.53 -5.88 12.51
N PRO A 60 14.98 -6.86 11.70
CA PRO A 60 16.17 -6.71 10.87
C PRO A 60 16.11 -5.50 9.94
N ALA A 61 17.26 -4.87 9.67
CA ALA A 61 17.36 -3.61 8.93
C ALA A 61 16.97 -3.71 7.43
N ASP A 62 16.92 -4.94 6.88
CA ASP A 62 16.52 -5.21 5.50
C ASP A 62 15.00 -5.39 5.33
N VAL A 63 14.21 -5.15 6.39
CA VAL A 63 12.75 -5.13 6.32
C VAL A 63 12.29 -3.87 5.58
N GLU A 64 11.47 -4.07 4.55
CA GLU A 64 10.80 -3.02 3.83
C GLU A 64 9.45 -2.70 4.51
N TRP A 65 9.39 -1.54 5.16
CA TRP A 65 8.18 -1.11 5.86
C TRP A 65 7.23 -0.34 4.95
N HIS A 66 6.04 -0.87 4.75
CA HIS A 66 4.96 -0.20 4.04
C HIS A 66 3.94 0.37 5.04
N PHE A 67 3.60 1.63 4.90
CA PHE A 67 2.51 2.22 5.68
C PHE A 67 1.21 2.15 4.88
N ILE A 68 0.23 1.39 5.36
CA ILE A 68 -0.99 1.03 4.62
C ILE A 68 -2.28 1.56 5.25
N GLY A 69 -2.19 2.26 6.39
CA GLY A 69 -3.33 2.88 7.06
C GLY A 69 -3.52 4.35 6.68
N HIS A 70 -4.65 4.95 7.08
CA HIS A 70 -4.84 6.39 6.94
C HIS A 70 -3.76 7.16 7.71
N LEU A 71 -3.06 8.07 7.04
CA LEU A 71 -1.93 8.80 7.58
C LEU A 71 -2.28 10.28 7.77
N GLN A 72 -2.30 10.72 9.02
CA GLN A 72 -2.44 12.14 9.33
C GLN A 72 -1.15 12.89 8.95
N PRO A 73 -1.21 14.09 8.32
CA PRO A 73 -0.02 14.83 7.91
C PRO A 73 0.98 15.08 9.06
N ASN A 74 0.51 15.43 10.25
CA ASN A 74 1.37 15.66 11.43
C ASN A 74 2.15 14.41 11.90
N LYS A 75 1.80 13.21 11.41
CA LYS A 75 2.45 11.95 11.76
C LYS A 75 3.52 11.52 10.75
N VAL A 76 3.55 12.10 9.55
CA VAL A 76 4.51 11.74 8.49
C VAL A 76 5.96 11.83 9.00
N LYS A 77 6.31 12.85 9.77
CA LYS A 77 7.66 13.05 10.33
C LYS A 77 8.21 11.86 11.12
N TYR A 78 7.34 11.04 11.69
CA TYR A 78 7.76 9.91 12.52
C TYR A 78 8.12 8.67 11.71
N ILE A 79 7.62 8.54 10.47
CA ILE A 79 7.90 7.39 9.60
C ILE A 79 8.81 7.75 8.42
N ALA A 80 8.93 9.03 8.09
CA ALA A 80 9.75 9.53 7.00
C ALA A 80 11.20 9.00 6.97
N PRO A 81 11.91 8.77 8.11
CA PRO A 81 13.28 8.30 8.06
C PRO A 81 13.45 6.88 7.49
N TYR A 82 12.43 6.01 7.58
CA TYR A 82 12.60 4.58 7.31
C TYR A 82 11.48 3.92 6.48
N VAL A 83 10.31 4.57 6.32
CA VAL A 83 9.23 3.98 5.53
C VAL A 83 9.66 3.78 4.07
N SER A 84 9.42 2.58 3.52
CA SER A 84 9.77 2.23 2.14
C SER A 84 8.69 2.65 1.15
N LEU A 85 7.40 2.59 1.54
CA LEU A 85 6.27 2.98 0.70
C LEU A 85 5.07 3.40 1.56
N ILE A 86 4.50 4.56 1.28
CA ILE A 86 3.23 5.03 1.87
C ILE A 86 2.12 4.77 0.86
N HIS A 87 1.13 3.91 1.23
CA HIS A 87 0.05 3.53 0.31
C HIS A 87 -1.14 4.49 0.32
N ALA A 88 -1.30 5.29 1.37
CA ALA A 88 -2.55 5.97 1.70
C ALA A 88 -2.48 7.49 1.49
N VAL A 89 -1.96 7.95 0.33
CA VAL A 89 -2.00 9.39 0.02
C VAL A 89 -3.37 9.73 -0.56
N ASP A 90 -4.22 10.29 0.28
CA ASP A 90 -5.63 10.58 0.03
C ASP A 90 -5.95 12.08 -0.17
N THR A 91 -4.95 12.94 -0.02
CA THR A 91 -5.11 14.39 -0.19
C THR A 91 -3.84 15.06 -0.71
N PRO A 92 -3.95 16.19 -1.46
CA PRO A 92 -2.79 17.00 -1.84
C PRO A 92 -1.97 17.48 -0.65
N LYS A 93 -2.65 17.79 0.47
CA LYS A 93 -2.00 18.24 1.72
C LYS A 93 -1.08 17.15 2.30
N LEU A 94 -1.49 15.89 2.25
CA LEU A 94 -0.65 14.78 2.71
C LEU A 94 0.57 14.60 1.81
N LEU A 95 0.39 14.70 0.48
CA LEU A 95 1.50 14.63 -0.48
C LEU A 95 2.55 15.72 -0.22
N ALA A 96 2.09 16.97 -0.02
CA ALA A 96 2.96 18.09 0.32
C ALA A 96 3.72 17.89 1.64
N GLU A 97 3.08 17.29 2.65
CA GLU A 97 3.78 17.00 3.92
C GLU A 97 4.79 15.84 3.76
N ILE A 98 4.51 14.83 2.93
CA ILE A 98 5.46 13.77 2.59
C ILE A 98 6.69 14.38 1.91
N ASP A 99 6.50 15.27 0.93
CA ASP A 99 7.59 15.99 0.27
C ASP A 99 8.45 16.77 1.28
N LYS A 100 7.82 17.60 2.09
CA LYS A 100 8.49 18.39 3.13
C LYS A 100 9.32 17.52 4.08
N GLN A 101 8.77 16.40 4.54
CA GLN A 101 9.49 15.51 5.46
C GLN A 101 10.59 14.71 4.73
N GLY A 102 10.37 14.31 3.47
CA GLY A 102 11.39 13.72 2.62
C GLY A 102 12.61 14.63 2.46
N ARG A 103 12.38 15.91 2.15
CA ARG A 103 13.41 16.95 2.09
C ARG A 103 14.18 17.07 3.41
N ARG A 104 13.44 17.07 4.53
CA ARG A 104 14.04 17.21 5.87
C ARG A 104 14.98 16.06 6.24
N VAL A 105 14.64 14.82 5.83
CA VAL A 105 15.45 13.62 6.11
C VAL A 105 16.41 13.26 4.98
N GLY A 106 16.46 14.04 3.89
CA GLY A 106 17.38 13.87 2.77
C GLY A 106 17.10 12.61 1.92
N ARG A 107 15.84 12.12 1.89
CA ARG A 107 15.47 10.95 1.08
C ARG A 107 14.14 11.13 0.37
N ARG A 108 14.06 10.65 -0.87
CA ARG A 108 12.78 10.55 -1.58
C ARG A 108 11.92 9.47 -0.93
N ILE A 109 10.66 9.82 -0.60
CA ILE A 109 9.69 8.91 -0.01
C ILE A 109 8.75 8.44 -1.10
N ARG A 110 8.74 7.13 -1.35
CA ARG A 110 7.83 6.51 -2.31
C ARG A 110 6.41 6.51 -1.74
N CYS A 111 5.43 6.83 -2.58
CA CYS A 111 4.03 6.86 -2.16
C CYS A 111 3.07 6.47 -3.29
N LEU A 112 1.86 6.05 -2.92
CA LEU A 112 0.78 5.72 -3.83
C LEU A 112 -0.41 6.66 -3.59
N LEU A 113 -1.05 7.10 -4.65
CA LEU A 113 -2.29 7.86 -4.56
C LEU A 113 -3.45 6.91 -4.23
N GLN A 114 -4.12 7.13 -3.11
CA GLN A 114 -5.27 6.32 -2.73
C GLN A 114 -6.53 6.82 -3.42
N VAL A 115 -7.16 5.95 -4.21
CA VAL A 115 -8.44 6.23 -4.87
C VAL A 115 -9.58 5.51 -4.15
N HIS A 116 -10.70 6.20 -4.01
CA HIS A 116 -11.94 5.67 -3.45
C HIS A 116 -12.83 5.15 -4.58
N VAL A 117 -12.91 3.84 -4.73
CA VAL A 117 -13.78 3.15 -5.70
C VAL A 117 -14.90 2.35 -5.03
N ALA A 118 -14.81 2.13 -3.73
CA ALA A 118 -15.79 1.38 -2.97
C ALA A 118 -17.10 2.16 -2.75
N ARG A 119 -18.18 1.46 -2.40
CA ARG A 119 -19.49 2.08 -2.10
C ARG A 119 -19.57 2.72 -0.72
N GLU A 120 -18.74 2.26 0.22
CA GLU A 120 -18.76 2.77 1.59
C GLU A 120 -18.18 4.18 1.66
N GLU A 121 -18.98 5.16 1.97
CA GLU A 121 -18.60 6.58 2.10
C GLU A 121 -17.54 6.82 3.20
N THR A 122 -17.38 5.88 4.12
CA THR A 122 -16.43 5.96 5.22
C THR A 122 -14.98 5.62 4.82
N LYS A 123 -14.74 5.14 3.60
CA LYS A 123 -13.40 4.85 3.10
C LYS A 123 -12.69 6.12 2.62
N PHE A 124 -11.41 6.22 2.95
CA PHE A 124 -10.54 7.31 2.52
C PHE A 124 -10.11 7.14 1.07
N GLY A 125 -9.68 8.21 0.45
CA GLY A 125 -9.16 8.25 -0.92
C GLY A 125 -9.73 9.42 -1.70
N PHE A 126 -9.03 9.83 -2.75
CA PHE A 126 -9.58 10.74 -3.75
C PHE A 126 -10.75 10.08 -4.47
N LEU A 127 -11.82 10.79 -4.74
CA LEU A 127 -12.76 10.35 -5.77
C LEU A 127 -12.04 10.36 -7.14
N PRO A 128 -12.44 9.48 -8.10
CA PRO A 128 -11.78 9.38 -9.40
C PRO A 128 -11.64 10.73 -10.13
N ASP A 129 -12.70 11.53 -10.15
CA ASP A 129 -12.70 12.84 -10.83
C ASP A 129 -11.82 13.86 -10.08
N GLU A 130 -11.84 13.86 -8.74
CA GLU A 130 -10.97 14.72 -7.92
C GLU A 130 -9.49 14.38 -8.15
N LEU A 131 -9.16 13.08 -8.27
CA LEU A 131 -7.80 12.65 -8.57
C LEU A 131 -7.37 13.13 -9.95
N LEU A 132 -8.22 13.00 -10.97
CA LEU A 132 -7.91 13.50 -12.32
C LEU A 132 -7.75 15.02 -12.34
N GLU A 133 -8.57 15.76 -11.61
CA GLU A 133 -8.45 17.21 -11.48
C GLU A 133 -7.13 17.61 -10.81
N PHE A 134 -6.78 16.93 -9.69
CA PHE A 134 -5.50 17.12 -9.04
C PHE A 134 -4.32 16.83 -9.97
N MET A 135 -4.37 15.75 -10.76
CA MET A 135 -3.32 15.42 -11.73
C MET A 135 -3.20 16.48 -12.82
N ARG A 136 -4.33 16.97 -13.36
CA ARG A 136 -4.37 18.05 -14.37
C ARG A 136 -3.84 19.38 -13.85
N SER A 137 -4.03 19.68 -12.57
CA SER A 137 -3.52 20.92 -11.95
C SER A 137 -1.99 21.05 -12.04
N GLY A 138 -1.28 19.93 -12.15
CA GLY A 138 0.18 19.89 -12.19
C GLY A 138 0.88 20.16 -10.85
N GLN A 139 0.15 20.51 -9.79
CA GLN A 139 0.72 20.82 -8.46
C GLN A 139 1.59 19.69 -7.88
N TRP A 140 1.26 18.45 -8.18
CA TRP A 140 2.02 17.30 -7.72
C TRP A 140 3.48 17.26 -8.24
N ARG A 141 3.78 17.95 -9.35
CA ARG A 141 5.15 18.03 -9.93
C ARG A 141 6.11 18.87 -9.09
N GLU A 142 5.59 19.71 -8.20
CA GLU A 142 6.39 20.54 -7.29
C GLU A 142 7.00 19.73 -6.14
N HIS A 143 6.57 18.47 -5.98
CA HIS A 143 6.95 17.61 -4.86
C HIS A 143 8.09 16.64 -5.25
N GLU A 144 9.32 17.14 -5.24
CA GLU A 144 10.52 16.38 -5.67
C GLU A 144 10.90 15.23 -4.72
N TRP A 145 10.53 15.36 -3.43
CA TRP A 145 10.87 14.39 -2.38
C TRP A 145 9.75 13.40 -2.08
N ALA A 146 8.56 13.60 -2.62
CA ALA A 146 7.46 12.64 -2.62
C ALA A 146 7.38 11.97 -3.99
N GLN A 147 7.85 10.73 -4.09
CA GLN A 147 7.84 9.98 -5.35
C GLN A 147 6.54 9.20 -5.51
N ILE A 148 5.66 9.66 -6.39
CA ILE A 148 4.42 8.96 -6.72
C ILE A 148 4.78 7.73 -7.58
N CYS A 149 4.55 6.52 -7.02
CA CYS A 149 4.92 5.26 -7.67
C CYS A 149 3.73 4.48 -8.24
N GLY A 150 2.52 4.99 -8.11
CA GLY A 150 1.31 4.32 -8.55
C GLY A 150 0.10 4.66 -7.70
N MET A 151 -0.83 3.70 -7.61
CA MET A 151 -2.10 3.90 -6.91
C MET A 151 -2.41 2.78 -5.93
N MET A 152 -3.27 3.09 -4.95
CA MET A 152 -3.85 2.14 -4.01
C MET A 152 -5.36 2.25 -4.01
N CYS A 153 -6.07 1.13 -3.90
CA CYS A 153 -7.49 1.11 -3.58
C CYS A 153 -7.87 -0.06 -2.66
N MET A 154 -9.09 0.01 -2.18
CA MET A 154 -9.79 -1.09 -1.52
C MET A 154 -11.15 -1.22 -2.19
N ALA A 155 -11.51 -2.43 -2.60
CA ALA A 155 -12.82 -2.72 -3.15
C ALA A 155 -13.91 -2.64 -2.06
N THR A 156 -15.17 -2.62 -2.48
CA THR A 156 -16.34 -2.74 -1.61
C THR A 156 -16.23 -4.02 -0.76
N ASN A 157 -16.52 -3.92 0.53
CA ASN A 157 -16.53 -5.07 1.43
C ASN A 157 -17.83 -5.87 1.24
N THR A 158 -17.80 -6.87 0.38
CA THR A 158 -18.97 -7.68 -0.01
C THR A 158 -18.53 -9.06 -0.49
N ASP A 159 -19.43 -10.05 -0.40
CA ASP A 159 -19.25 -11.37 -1.00
C ASP A 159 -19.61 -11.40 -2.50
N ASP A 160 -20.16 -10.30 -3.05
CA ASP A 160 -20.44 -10.14 -4.47
C ASP A 160 -19.15 -9.87 -5.25
N MET A 161 -18.52 -10.93 -5.77
CA MET A 161 -17.27 -10.85 -6.52
C MET A 161 -17.41 -10.09 -7.84
N GLN A 162 -18.61 -9.98 -8.42
CA GLN A 162 -18.82 -9.14 -9.61
C GLN A 162 -18.65 -7.66 -9.26
N ARG A 163 -19.13 -7.27 -8.06
CA ARG A 163 -18.92 -5.91 -7.57
C ARG A 163 -17.47 -5.63 -7.26
N VAL A 164 -16.78 -6.55 -6.60
CA VAL A 164 -15.34 -6.45 -6.29
C VAL A 164 -14.54 -6.30 -7.58
N SER A 165 -14.83 -7.11 -8.59
CA SER A 165 -14.22 -7.05 -9.91
C SER A 165 -14.42 -5.69 -10.59
N ALA A 166 -15.64 -5.15 -10.54
CA ALA A 166 -15.95 -3.84 -11.12
C ALA A 166 -15.18 -2.69 -10.44
N ASP A 167 -14.99 -2.75 -9.10
CA ASP A 167 -14.21 -1.77 -8.36
C ASP A 167 -12.73 -1.80 -8.77
N PHE A 168 -12.13 -3.00 -8.88
CA PHE A 168 -10.75 -3.14 -9.34
C PHE A 168 -10.58 -2.75 -10.81
N GLU A 169 -11.53 -3.09 -11.66
CA GLU A 169 -11.52 -2.65 -13.06
C GLU A 169 -11.54 -1.13 -13.18
N GLN A 170 -12.37 -0.46 -12.39
CA GLN A 170 -12.43 1.01 -12.35
C GLN A 170 -11.09 1.60 -11.90
N ALA A 171 -10.51 1.07 -10.83
CA ALA A 171 -9.19 1.52 -10.34
C ALA A 171 -8.10 1.30 -11.38
N HIS A 172 -8.08 0.15 -12.05
CA HIS A 172 -7.09 -0.15 -13.09
C HIS A 172 -7.23 0.74 -14.33
N LYS A 173 -8.45 0.99 -14.80
CA LYS A 173 -8.69 1.95 -15.90
C LYS A 173 -8.17 3.34 -15.57
N LEU A 174 -8.44 3.80 -14.36
CA LEU A 174 -7.95 5.10 -13.89
C LEU A 174 -6.41 5.11 -13.77
N PHE A 175 -5.79 4.04 -13.26
CA PHE A 175 -4.34 3.91 -13.22
C PHE A 175 -3.72 4.00 -14.61
N LEU A 176 -4.25 3.27 -15.60
CA LEU A 176 -3.76 3.28 -16.97
C LEU A 176 -3.92 4.66 -17.62
N GLN A 177 -5.04 5.34 -17.37
CA GLN A 177 -5.26 6.71 -17.83
C GLN A 177 -4.23 7.68 -17.24
N ILE A 178 -4.03 7.67 -15.92
CA ILE A 178 -3.07 8.54 -15.23
C ILE A 178 -1.64 8.24 -15.70
N LYS A 179 -1.28 6.96 -15.85
CA LYS A 179 0.02 6.55 -16.37
C LYS A 179 0.28 7.13 -17.76
N ARG A 180 -0.68 6.95 -18.67
CA ARG A 180 -0.56 7.44 -20.04
C ARG A 180 -0.46 8.97 -20.10
N ASP A 181 -1.30 9.67 -19.35
CA ASP A 181 -1.49 11.11 -19.50
C ASP A 181 -0.45 11.94 -18.72
N PHE A 182 0.11 11.39 -17.62
CA PHE A 182 0.97 12.14 -16.70
C PHE A 182 2.33 11.49 -16.42
N PHE A 183 2.47 10.16 -16.59
CA PHE A 183 3.66 9.38 -16.25
C PHE A 183 4.14 8.48 -17.41
N ALA A 184 3.90 8.86 -18.68
CA ALA A 184 4.19 8.02 -19.85
C ALA A 184 5.65 7.57 -19.93
N VAL A 185 6.59 8.41 -19.48
CA VAL A 185 8.04 8.16 -19.49
C VAL A 185 8.62 7.87 -18.10
N ASP A 186 7.79 7.87 -17.07
CA ASP A 186 8.23 7.61 -15.71
C ASP A 186 8.07 6.12 -15.39
N GLU A 187 9.20 5.41 -15.35
CA GLU A 187 9.25 3.98 -15.03
C GLU A 187 8.90 3.67 -13.55
N HIS A 188 8.90 4.67 -12.67
CA HIS A 188 8.57 4.49 -11.26
C HIS A 188 7.07 4.37 -11.03
N PHE A 189 6.21 4.98 -11.89
CA PHE A 189 4.77 4.88 -11.78
C PHE A 189 4.27 3.54 -12.35
N LYS A 190 4.28 2.50 -11.50
CA LYS A 190 3.96 1.13 -11.90
C LYS A 190 3.25 0.29 -10.83
N GLU A 191 3.17 0.78 -9.60
CA GLU A 191 2.63 -0.01 -8.50
C GLU A 191 1.11 0.12 -8.42
N CYS A 192 0.45 -1.02 -8.40
CA CYS A 192 -0.98 -1.17 -8.23
C CYS A 192 -1.21 -1.94 -6.92
N SER A 193 -1.51 -1.23 -5.82
CA SER A 193 -1.72 -1.83 -4.51
C SER A 193 -3.20 -2.05 -4.27
N TRP A 194 -3.71 -3.21 -4.67
CA TRP A 194 -5.06 -3.68 -4.39
C TRP A 194 -5.12 -5.18 -4.16
N GLY A 195 -6.18 -5.63 -3.51
CA GLY A 195 -6.32 -7.00 -3.07
C GLY A 195 -5.86 -7.24 -1.63
N MET A 196 -6.71 -7.95 -0.90
CA MET A 196 -6.54 -8.41 0.48
C MET A 196 -6.86 -9.91 0.56
N SER A 197 -6.88 -10.50 1.75
CA SER A 197 -7.06 -11.95 1.95
C SER A 197 -8.23 -12.57 1.20
N HIS A 198 -9.34 -11.86 1.04
CA HIS A 198 -10.57 -12.41 0.42
C HIS A 198 -10.74 -12.10 -1.08
N ASP A 199 -9.93 -11.17 -1.63
CA ASP A 199 -10.12 -10.67 -2.99
C ASP A 199 -8.82 -10.51 -3.81
N PHE A 200 -7.66 -10.98 -3.29
CA PHE A 200 -6.38 -10.81 -3.96
C PHE A 200 -6.28 -11.54 -5.30
N GLU A 201 -6.96 -12.68 -5.46
CA GLU A 201 -6.98 -13.42 -6.73
C GLU A 201 -7.68 -12.58 -7.82
N GLU A 202 -8.82 -11.98 -7.48
CA GLU A 202 -9.53 -11.06 -8.37
C GLU A 202 -8.71 -9.80 -8.66
N ALA A 203 -8.06 -9.23 -7.64
CA ALA A 203 -7.19 -8.08 -7.79
C ALA A 203 -6.03 -8.32 -8.78
N MET A 204 -5.47 -9.54 -8.81
CA MET A 204 -4.41 -9.92 -9.76
C MET A 204 -4.91 -9.92 -11.21
N GLN A 205 -6.16 -10.29 -11.46
CA GLN A 205 -6.77 -10.25 -12.80
C GLN A 205 -6.90 -8.81 -13.30
N HIS A 206 -6.96 -7.84 -12.38
CA HIS A 206 -7.02 -6.41 -12.66
C HIS A 206 -5.67 -5.69 -12.43
N GLY A 207 -4.54 -6.39 -12.61
CA GLY A 207 -3.21 -5.79 -12.68
C GLY A 207 -2.61 -5.38 -11.33
N ALA A 208 -3.03 -5.98 -10.22
CA ALA A 208 -2.37 -5.78 -8.93
C ALA A 208 -0.87 -6.14 -9.01
N THR A 209 0.00 -5.28 -8.49
CA THR A 209 1.44 -5.53 -8.33
C THR A 209 1.83 -5.71 -6.87
N LEU A 210 0.94 -5.31 -5.96
CA LEU A 210 1.08 -5.42 -4.51
C LEU A 210 -0.25 -5.90 -3.92
N VAL A 211 -0.24 -7.03 -3.22
CA VAL A 211 -1.38 -7.53 -2.43
C VAL A 211 -1.07 -7.44 -0.94
N ARG A 212 -2.08 -7.10 -0.11
CA ARG A 212 -1.92 -6.83 1.32
C ARG A 212 -2.66 -7.90 2.12
N ILE A 213 -1.95 -8.91 2.60
CA ILE A 213 -2.52 -10.09 3.25
C ILE A 213 -2.07 -10.16 4.71
N GLY A 214 -3.00 -10.35 5.62
CA GLY A 214 -2.75 -10.49 7.06
C GLY A 214 -3.25 -11.81 7.62
N THR A 215 -4.56 -11.99 7.67
CA THR A 215 -5.22 -13.15 8.32
C THR A 215 -4.73 -14.49 7.77
N ASP A 216 -4.53 -14.61 6.47
CA ASP A 216 -4.06 -15.85 5.85
C ASP A 216 -2.59 -16.17 6.14
N ILE A 217 -1.80 -15.19 6.63
CA ILE A 217 -0.41 -15.38 7.06
C ILE A 217 -0.37 -15.68 8.55
N PHE A 218 -0.97 -14.80 9.37
CA PHE A 218 -0.76 -14.75 10.81
C PHE A 218 -1.90 -15.38 11.62
N GLY A 219 -3.03 -15.72 10.98
CA GLY A 219 -4.25 -16.16 11.65
C GLY A 219 -5.17 -14.99 12.05
N GLU A 220 -6.27 -15.34 12.74
CA GLU A 220 -7.20 -14.36 13.29
C GLU A 220 -6.52 -13.53 14.40
N ARG A 221 -7.00 -12.31 14.58
CA ARG A 221 -6.43 -11.38 15.56
C ARG A 221 -6.95 -11.69 16.95
N GLU A 222 -6.06 -11.87 17.90
CA GLU A 222 -6.39 -11.80 19.32
C GLU A 222 -6.42 -10.32 19.74
N TYR A 223 -7.61 -9.82 20.16
CA TYR A 223 -7.84 -8.45 20.62
C TYR A 223 -7.63 -8.31 22.12
#